data_9434a453efdeceabbda5c791bb80298c
#
_entry.id   9434a453efdeceabbda5c791bb80298c
#
_cell.length_a   1.000
_cell.length_b   1.000
_cell.length_c   1.000
_cell.angle_alpha   90.00
_cell.angle_beta   90.00
_cell.angle_gamma   90.00
#
_symmetry.space_group_name_H-M   'P 1'
#
loop_
_entity.id
_entity.type
_entity.pdbx_description
1 polymer ?
#
loop_
_entity_poly.entity_id
_entity_poly.type
_entity_poly.pdbx_seq_one_letter_code
_entity_poly.pdbx_strand_id
1 'polypeptide(L)'
;MSTNFEIVRRQANQDLELFHVAERAVVPSRANGRGIDLHKLTHEETIKLVRRVFFSGATTPQVVVFSGIEHGSGCSWVCARTAQVLAAHVESPVCLVEANLRFPSLHRYFETVVPGDASNLWLLSHGAKQADRQATAGLDRLQSQVSDLRANFAHILIDAPPINAYADAVLLAGIADGLVMIVEANNTPREAAMRAKEVVDAAGIRLLGAVLNKRTFPIPERLYRKL
;
A
#
# COMPACT_ATOMS: atom_id res chain seq x y z
N MET A 1 -7.03 -27.00 1.82
CA MET A 1 -6.46 -25.67 2.06
C MET A 1 -7.51 -24.57 2.40
N SER A 2 -8.80 -24.91 2.45
CA SER A 2 -9.87 -23.91 2.72
C SER A 2 -10.09 -23.51 4.19
N THR A 3 -9.62 -24.29 5.15
CA THR A 3 -10.02 -24.18 6.56
C THR A 3 -9.43 -22.97 7.30
N ASN A 4 -8.20 -22.57 6.98
CA ASN A 4 -7.52 -21.46 7.67
C ASN A 4 -8.09 -20.08 7.29
N PHE A 5 -8.52 -19.90 6.05
CA PHE A 5 -9.12 -18.63 5.59
C PHE A 5 -10.54 -18.39 6.16
N GLU A 6 -11.29 -19.46 6.44
CA GLU A 6 -12.58 -19.33 7.15
C GLU A 6 -12.40 -18.90 8.61
N ILE A 7 -11.29 -19.29 9.26
CA ILE A 7 -10.96 -18.87 10.62
C ILE A 7 -10.64 -17.38 10.66
N VAL A 8 -9.80 -16.88 9.74
CA VAL A 8 -9.52 -15.44 9.63
C VAL A 8 -10.79 -14.64 9.32
N ARG A 9 -11.66 -15.18 8.48
CA ARG A 9 -12.95 -14.57 8.13
C ARG A 9 -13.92 -14.55 9.33
N ARG A 10 -13.86 -15.53 10.25
CA ARG A 10 -14.67 -15.57 11.48
C ARG A 10 -14.07 -14.74 12.62
N GLN A 11 -12.75 -14.57 12.66
CA GLN A 11 -12.04 -13.75 13.63
C GLN A 11 -11.96 -12.27 13.22
N ALA A 12 -12.06 -11.95 11.92
CA ALA A 12 -12.30 -10.60 11.46
C ALA A 12 -13.64 -10.15 12.07
N ASN A 13 -13.55 -9.38 13.15
CA ASN A 13 -14.71 -8.85 13.88
C ASN A 13 -15.68 -8.20 12.88
N GLN A 14 -16.96 -8.09 13.24
CA GLN A 14 -18.09 -7.63 12.41
C GLN A 14 -17.86 -6.33 11.60
N ASP A 15 -16.74 -5.66 11.82
CA ASP A 15 -16.36 -4.37 11.25
C ASP A 15 -15.28 -4.43 10.14
N LEU A 16 -14.62 -5.58 9.95
CA LEU A 16 -13.58 -5.78 8.92
C LEU A 16 -13.99 -6.91 7.99
N GLU A 17 -13.96 -6.62 6.71
CA GLU A 17 -14.29 -7.60 5.69
C GLU A 17 -13.01 -7.97 4.90
N LEU A 18 -12.75 -9.27 4.78
CA LEU A 18 -11.66 -9.81 3.96
C LEU A 18 -12.21 -10.19 2.58
N PHE A 19 -11.73 -9.50 1.56
CA PHE A 19 -12.12 -9.73 0.17
C PHE A 19 -10.99 -10.38 -0.62
N HIS A 20 -11.33 -11.34 -1.43
CA HIS A 20 -10.45 -11.85 -2.48
C HIS A 20 -10.48 -10.87 -3.66
N VAL A 21 -9.33 -10.51 -4.20
CA VAL A 21 -9.24 -9.51 -5.27
C VAL A 21 -8.89 -10.19 -6.59
N ALA A 22 -9.70 -9.97 -7.64
CA ALA A 22 -9.33 -10.42 -8.99
C ALA A 22 -8.20 -9.58 -9.56
N GLU A 23 -7.40 -10.24 -10.37
CA GLU A 23 -6.33 -9.63 -11.15
C GLU A 23 -6.92 -8.85 -12.35
N ARG A 24 -7.67 -7.78 -12.09
CA ARG A 24 -8.05 -6.84 -13.14
C ARG A 24 -7.29 -5.53 -12.97
N ALA A 25 -6.62 -5.17 -14.06
CA ALA A 25 -5.84 -3.96 -14.19
C ALA A 25 -6.62 -2.75 -13.65
N VAL A 26 -6.01 -1.99 -12.74
CA VAL A 26 -6.42 -0.62 -12.46
C VAL A 26 -6.48 0.12 -13.80
N VAL A 27 -7.69 0.40 -14.28
CA VAL A 27 -7.89 1.15 -15.52
C VAL A 27 -7.59 2.61 -15.22
N PRO A 28 -6.53 3.19 -15.76
CA PRO A 28 -6.35 4.62 -15.65
C PRO A 28 -7.27 5.35 -16.61
N SER A 29 -7.67 6.52 -16.18
CA SER A 29 -8.34 7.52 -17.00
C SER A 29 -7.65 7.68 -18.35
N ARG A 30 -8.44 7.68 -19.41
CA ARG A 30 -8.07 7.80 -20.83
C ARG A 30 -7.00 8.87 -21.05
N ALA A 31 -5.80 8.46 -21.49
CA ALA A 31 -4.89 9.32 -22.21
C ALA A 31 -5.08 9.10 -23.71
N ASN A 32 -5.68 10.05 -24.38
CA ASN A 32 -5.72 10.11 -25.84
C ASN A 32 -4.33 10.50 -26.37
N GLY A 33 -3.79 9.72 -27.30
CA GLY A 33 -2.73 10.18 -28.15
C GLY A 33 -1.43 9.36 -28.09
N ARG A 34 -0.79 9.18 -29.23
CA ARG A 34 0.51 8.56 -29.48
C ARG A 34 1.61 9.13 -28.56
N GLY A 35 1.70 8.63 -27.35
CA GLY A 35 2.67 8.98 -26.32
C GLY A 35 3.17 7.73 -25.63
N ILE A 36 4.24 7.84 -24.90
CA ILE A 36 4.80 6.83 -24.02
C ILE A 36 3.66 6.17 -23.27
N ASP A 37 3.63 4.85 -23.26
CA ASP A 37 2.66 4.08 -22.48
C ASP A 37 3.01 4.26 -20.99
N LEU A 38 2.38 5.25 -20.37
CA LEU A 38 2.55 5.58 -18.95
C LEU A 38 2.22 4.37 -18.06
N HIS A 39 1.36 3.47 -18.52
CA HIS A 39 1.05 2.23 -17.84
C HIS A 39 2.25 1.30 -17.75
N LYS A 40 2.93 1.14 -18.88
CA LYS A 40 4.10 0.28 -18.96
C LYS A 40 5.23 0.82 -18.09
N LEU A 41 5.48 2.14 -18.15
CA LEU A 41 6.48 2.78 -17.29
C LEU A 41 6.14 2.66 -15.81
N THR A 42 4.89 2.93 -15.43
CA THR A 42 4.46 2.79 -14.04
C THR A 42 4.56 1.36 -13.56
N HIS A 43 4.27 0.38 -14.42
CA HIS A 43 4.42 -1.03 -14.09
C HIS A 43 5.88 -1.41 -13.86
N GLU A 44 6.79 -0.98 -14.73
CA GLU A 44 8.24 -1.22 -14.59
C GLU A 44 8.80 -0.61 -13.31
N GLU A 45 8.42 0.64 -12.98
CA GLU A 45 8.84 1.27 -11.73
C GLU A 45 8.27 0.57 -10.49
N THR A 46 7.04 0.06 -10.57
CA THR A 46 6.47 -0.73 -9.47
C THR A 46 7.19 -2.07 -9.31
N ILE A 47 7.59 -2.74 -10.39
CA ILE A 47 8.42 -3.95 -10.31
C ILE A 47 9.75 -3.64 -9.61
N LYS A 48 10.40 -2.52 -9.93
CA LYS A 48 11.64 -2.10 -9.25
C LYS A 48 11.40 -1.86 -7.76
N LEU A 49 10.29 -1.21 -7.40
CA LEU A 49 9.90 -1.01 -6.00
C LEU A 49 9.72 -2.35 -5.28
N VAL A 50 8.93 -3.27 -5.85
CA VAL A 50 8.71 -4.61 -5.30
C VAL A 50 10.02 -5.34 -5.07
N ARG A 51 10.89 -5.36 -6.08
CA ARG A 51 12.21 -6.01 -5.97
C ARG A 51 13.05 -5.40 -4.85
N ARG A 52 13.07 -4.07 -4.77
CA ARG A 52 13.87 -3.36 -3.77
C ARG A 52 13.36 -3.58 -2.34
N VAL A 53 12.05 -3.55 -2.14
CA VAL A 53 11.44 -3.68 -0.82
C VAL A 53 11.43 -5.14 -0.35
N PHE A 54 11.02 -6.07 -1.21
CA PHE A 54 10.75 -7.45 -0.80
C PHE A 54 11.84 -8.45 -1.15
N PHE A 55 12.75 -8.15 -2.10
CA PHE A 55 13.71 -9.14 -2.60
C PHE A 55 15.18 -8.69 -2.56
N SER A 56 15.51 -7.48 -2.11
CA SER A 56 16.89 -6.97 -2.13
C SER A 56 17.63 -7.06 -0.79
N GLY A 57 16.96 -7.43 0.30
CA GLY A 57 17.55 -7.52 1.65
C GLY A 57 17.96 -8.93 2.02
N ALA A 58 18.78 -9.06 3.07
CA ALA A 58 19.12 -10.36 3.67
C ALA A 58 17.90 -11.07 4.28
N THR A 59 16.89 -10.31 4.68
CA THR A 59 15.61 -10.80 5.19
C THR A 59 14.47 -10.13 4.44
N THR A 60 13.55 -10.93 3.92
CA THR A 60 12.33 -10.44 3.27
C THR A 60 11.38 -9.90 4.34
N PRO A 61 10.95 -8.63 4.27
CA PRO A 61 9.94 -8.12 5.19
C PRO A 61 8.60 -8.80 4.89
N GLN A 62 7.88 -9.19 5.95
CA GLN A 62 6.54 -9.77 5.85
C GLN A 62 5.48 -8.68 5.91
N VAL A 63 5.62 -7.71 6.83
CA VAL A 63 4.68 -6.61 7.03
C VAL A 63 5.35 -5.29 6.67
N VAL A 64 4.82 -4.59 5.67
CA VAL A 64 5.34 -3.32 5.19
C VAL A 64 4.24 -2.25 5.23
N VAL A 65 4.51 -1.16 5.94
CA VAL A 65 3.62 0.00 5.97
C VAL A 65 3.97 0.95 4.84
N PHE A 66 2.95 1.44 4.15
CA PHE A 66 3.05 2.52 3.18
C PHE A 66 2.38 3.75 3.77
N SER A 67 3.09 4.87 3.84
CA SER A 67 2.54 6.13 4.33
C SER A 67 3.01 7.30 3.48
N GLY A 68 2.07 8.16 3.12
CA GLY A 68 2.38 9.46 2.51
C GLY A 68 2.98 10.41 3.53
N ILE A 69 3.79 11.36 3.08
CA ILE A 69 4.25 12.45 3.95
C ILE A 69 3.07 13.36 4.30
N GLU A 70 2.26 13.69 3.30
CA GLU A 70 1.08 14.53 3.40
C GLU A 70 -0.11 13.93 2.67
N HIS A 71 -1.30 14.50 2.90
CA HIS A 71 -2.50 14.10 2.15
C HIS A 71 -2.31 14.30 0.64
N GLY A 72 -2.92 13.42 -0.13
CA GLY A 72 -2.90 13.53 -1.58
C GLY A 72 -1.64 13.00 -2.26
N SER A 73 -0.61 12.55 -1.53
CA SER A 73 0.64 12.00 -2.11
C SER A 73 0.43 10.77 -3.03
N GLY A 74 -0.76 10.17 -3.01
CA GLY A 74 -1.09 8.98 -3.79
C GLY A 74 -0.64 7.67 -3.15
N CYS A 75 -0.49 7.64 -1.82
CA CYS A 75 -0.04 6.47 -1.06
C CYS A 75 -0.88 5.24 -1.36
N SER A 76 -2.20 5.32 -1.20
CA SER A 76 -3.12 4.20 -1.40
C SER A 76 -3.01 3.60 -2.81
N TRP A 77 -2.81 4.45 -3.84
CA TRP A 77 -2.60 3.98 -5.20
C TRP A 77 -1.28 3.21 -5.33
N VAL A 78 -0.17 3.76 -4.79
CA VAL A 78 1.15 3.10 -4.83
C VAL A 78 1.09 1.78 -4.06
N CYS A 79 0.48 1.76 -2.88
CA CYS A 79 0.32 0.57 -2.06
C CYS A 79 -0.48 -0.52 -2.79
N ALA A 80 -1.66 -0.16 -3.34
CA ALA A 80 -2.51 -1.05 -4.11
C ALA A 80 -1.78 -1.65 -5.33
N ARG A 81 -1.07 -0.79 -6.08
CA ARG A 81 -0.31 -1.24 -7.25
C ARG A 81 0.86 -2.13 -6.88
N THR A 82 1.54 -1.83 -5.76
CA THR A 82 2.62 -2.68 -5.24
C THR A 82 2.10 -4.06 -4.85
N ALA A 83 0.94 -4.12 -4.17
CA ALA A 83 0.30 -5.39 -3.80
C ALA A 83 -0.06 -6.24 -5.02
N GLN A 84 -0.64 -5.64 -6.06
CA GLN A 84 -0.97 -6.32 -7.32
C GLN A 84 0.27 -6.90 -8.00
N VAL A 85 1.32 -6.08 -8.15
CA VAL A 85 2.56 -6.51 -8.78
C VAL A 85 3.26 -7.58 -7.94
N LEU A 86 3.27 -7.45 -6.62
CA LEU A 86 3.85 -8.47 -5.73
C LEU A 86 3.09 -9.80 -5.88
N ALA A 87 1.76 -9.78 -5.81
CA ALA A 87 0.94 -10.97 -5.97
C ALA A 87 1.14 -11.67 -7.31
N ALA A 88 1.36 -10.91 -8.39
CA ALA A 88 1.69 -11.47 -9.71
C ALA A 88 3.09 -12.12 -9.79
N HIS A 89 3.98 -11.85 -8.80
CA HIS A 89 5.35 -12.38 -8.80
C HIS A 89 5.61 -13.46 -7.74
N VAL A 90 4.67 -13.70 -6.85
CA VAL A 90 4.76 -14.72 -5.80
C VAL A 90 3.55 -15.65 -5.85
N GLU A 91 3.75 -16.92 -5.48
CA GLU A 91 2.66 -17.89 -5.35
C GLU A 91 2.00 -17.83 -3.97
N SER A 92 2.70 -17.24 -3.00
CA SER A 92 2.24 -17.14 -1.62
C SER A 92 1.17 -16.05 -1.44
N PRO A 93 0.26 -16.18 -0.45
CA PRO A 93 -0.82 -15.24 -0.25
C PRO A 93 -0.31 -13.87 0.19
N VAL A 94 -0.85 -12.82 -0.43
CA VAL A 94 -0.57 -11.41 -0.17
C VAL A 94 -1.82 -10.75 0.41
N CYS A 95 -1.68 -10.01 1.50
CA CYS A 95 -2.76 -9.22 2.10
C CYS A 95 -2.48 -7.73 1.96
N LEU A 96 -3.45 -7.00 1.45
CA LEU A 96 -3.48 -5.53 1.46
C LEU A 96 -4.47 -5.07 2.52
N VAL A 97 -4.00 -4.23 3.45
CA VAL A 97 -4.78 -3.75 4.60
C VAL A 97 -5.08 -2.27 4.45
N GLU A 98 -6.36 -1.90 4.49
CA GLU A 98 -6.81 -0.51 4.53
C GLU A 98 -6.78 0.01 5.97
N ALA A 99 -5.68 0.65 6.38
CA ALA A 99 -5.53 1.23 7.70
C ALA A 99 -5.72 2.75 7.72
N ASN A 100 -5.91 3.38 6.56
CA ASN A 100 -6.31 4.79 6.47
C ASN A 100 -7.83 4.94 6.70
N LEU A 101 -8.26 4.71 7.93
CA LEU A 101 -9.67 4.68 8.31
C LEU A 101 -10.36 6.04 8.22
N ARG A 102 -9.58 7.13 8.18
CA ARG A 102 -10.11 8.50 8.05
C ARG A 102 -10.51 8.83 6.62
N PHE A 103 -9.77 8.28 5.66
CA PHE A 103 -9.98 8.51 4.22
C PHE A 103 -9.81 7.19 3.46
N PRO A 104 -10.70 6.21 3.68
CA PRO A 104 -10.58 4.92 3.03
C PRO A 104 -10.74 5.10 1.51
N SER A 105 -9.83 4.50 0.75
CA SER A 105 -9.80 4.70 -0.70
C SER A 105 -9.38 3.46 -1.49
N LEU A 106 -8.91 2.40 -0.82
CA LEU A 106 -8.45 1.19 -1.51
C LEU A 106 -9.54 0.53 -2.34
N HIS A 107 -10.80 0.58 -1.88
CA HIS A 107 -11.95 0.05 -2.62
C HIS A 107 -12.11 0.64 -4.04
N ARG A 108 -11.52 1.82 -4.30
CA ARG A 108 -11.56 2.47 -5.63
C ARG A 108 -10.61 1.84 -6.64
N TYR A 109 -9.64 1.08 -6.16
CA TYR A 109 -8.60 0.47 -6.99
C TYR A 109 -8.85 -1.01 -7.26
N PHE A 110 -9.87 -1.58 -6.63
CA PHE A 110 -10.23 -2.99 -6.78
C PHE A 110 -11.72 -3.13 -7.03
N GLU A 111 -12.07 -3.90 -8.04
CA GLU A 111 -13.44 -4.40 -8.18
C GLU A 111 -13.58 -5.61 -7.26
N THR A 112 -14.65 -5.67 -6.49
CA THR A 112 -14.95 -6.81 -5.60
C THR A 112 -15.16 -8.05 -6.43
N VAL A 113 -14.42 -9.11 -6.13
CA VAL A 113 -14.41 -10.32 -6.94
C VAL A 113 -15.43 -11.32 -6.47
N VAL A 114 -16.01 -12.00 -7.44
CA VAL A 114 -16.83 -13.20 -7.27
C VAL A 114 -15.96 -14.35 -6.77
N PRO A 115 -16.42 -15.17 -5.80
CA PRO A 115 -15.69 -16.35 -5.35
C PRO A 115 -15.38 -17.29 -6.51
N GLY A 116 -14.11 -17.59 -6.73
CA GLY A 116 -13.66 -18.53 -7.77
C GLY A 116 -12.43 -18.10 -8.58
N ASP A 117 -12.01 -16.85 -8.51
CA ASP A 117 -10.78 -16.40 -9.18
C ASP A 117 -9.53 -16.84 -8.39
N ALA A 118 -8.53 -17.33 -9.14
CA ALA A 118 -7.30 -17.92 -8.61
C ALA A 118 -6.23 -16.89 -8.15
N SER A 119 -6.64 -15.66 -7.81
CA SER A 119 -5.72 -14.66 -7.31
C SER A 119 -5.25 -14.99 -5.89
N ASN A 120 -3.99 -14.73 -5.58
CA ASN A 120 -3.43 -14.84 -4.24
C ASN A 120 -3.44 -13.50 -3.48
N LEU A 121 -4.11 -12.46 -4.00
CA LEU A 121 -4.24 -11.14 -3.38
C LEU A 121 -5.56 -11.01 -2.61
N TRP A 122 -5.46 -10.55 -1.37
CA TRP A 122 -6.56 -10.32 -0.45
C TRP A 122 -6.60 -8.87 0.00
N LEU A 123 -7.79 -8.30 0.12
CA LEU A 123 -8.01 -6.95 0.66
C LEU A 123 -8.75 -7.07 2.00
N LEU A 124 -8.15 -6.52 3.04
CA LEU A 124 -8.79 -6.32 4.34
C LEU A 124 -9.21 -4.85 4.45
N SER A 125 -10.52 -4.61 4.41
CA SER A 125 -11.10 -3.26 4.45
C SER A 125 -12.31 -3.22 5.37
N HIS A 126 -12.62 -2.03 5.87
CA HIS A 126 -13.78 -1.80 6.76
C HIS A 126 -15.14 -1.76 6.04
N GLY A 127 -15.16 -1.87 4.69
CA GLY A 127 -16.36 -1.67 3.91
C GLY A 127 -16.86 -0.21 3.93
N ALA A 128 -17.59 0.18 2.89
CA ALA A 128 -18.03 1.58 2.70
C ALA A 128 -19.03 2.12 3.75
N LYS A 129 -19.55 1.24 4.65
CA LYS A 129 -20.64 1.58 5.58
C LYS A 129 -20.20 2.07 6.97
N GLN A 130 -18.91 2.04 7.31
CA GLN A 130 -18.45 2.30 8.68
C GLN A 130 -17.40 3.40 8.84
N ALA A 131 -17.19 4.25 7.84
CA ALA A 131 -16.23 5.35 7.89
C ALA A 131 -16.43 6.34 9.06
N ASP A 132 -17.58 6.31 9.76
CA ASP A 132 -17.96 7.28 10.79
C ASP A 132 -17.71 6.85 12.25
N ARG A 133 -17.23 5.63 12.50
CA ARG A 133 -17.07 5.15 13.87
C ARG A 133 -15.61 4.97 14.30
N GLN A 134 -15.10 5.98 15.01
CA GLN A 134 -13.94 5.94 15.91
C GLN A 134 -12.65 5.31 15.32
N ALA A 135 -11.92 6.10 14.54
CA ALA A 135 -10.61 5.72 13.97
C ALA A 135 -9.63 5.11 15.01
N THR A 136 -9.66 5.58 16.25
CA THR A 136 -8.74 5.10 17.31
C THR A 136 -9.04 3.65 17.74
N ALA A 137 -10.32 3.27 17.91
CA ALA A 137 -10.68 1.89 18.27
C ALA A 137 -10.39 0.89 17.13
N GLY A 138 -10.35 1.37 15.89
CA GLY A 138 -9.98 0.55 14.74
C GLY A 138 -8.48 0.23 14.68
N LEU A 139 -7.62 1.14 15.14
CA LEU A 139 -6.18 0.95 15.13
C LEU A 139 -5.72 -0.13 16.11
N ASP A 140 -6.22 -0.12 17.36
CA ASP A 140 -5.90 -1.15 18.35
C ASP A 140 -6.30 -2.54 17.86
N ARG A 141 -7.42 -2.62 17.15
CA ARG A 141 -7.89 -3.87 16.53
C ARG A 141 -6.96 -4.31 15.39
N LEU A 142 -6.53 -3.40 14.53
CA LEU A 142 -5.56 -3.71 13.46
C LEU A 142 -4.24 -4.22 14.03
N GLN A 143 -3.77 -3.63 15.13
CA GLN A 143 -2.55 -4.10 15.79
C GLN A 143 -2.70 -5.53 16.31
N SER A 144 -3.81 -5.87 16.96
CA SER A 144 -4.06 -7.23 17.42
C SER A 144 -4.20 -8.23 16.28
N GLN A 145 -4.74 -7.81 15.14
CA GLN A 145 -4.93 -8.64 13.95
C GLN A 145 -3.65 -8.86 13.14
N VAL A 146 -2.63 -7.99 13.25
CA VAL A 146 -1.38 -8.17 12.50
C VAL A 146 -0.72 -9.50 12.83
N SER A 147 -0.78 -9.97 14.07
CA SER A 147 -0.26 -11.28 14.47
C SER A 147 -0.99 -12.43 13.76
N ASP A 148 -2.32 -12.35 13.68
CA ASP A 148 -3.13 -13.35 12.98
C ASP A 148 -2.89 -13.30 11.46
N LEU A 149 -2.74 -12.10 10.91
CA LEU A 149 -2.40 -11.93 9.50
C LEU A 149 -1.01 -12.51 9.20
N ARG A 150 -0.01 -12.32 10.08
CA ARG A 150 1.33 -12.90 9.90
C ARG A 150 1.31 -14.43 9.83
N ALA A 151 0.38 -15.08 10.52
CA ALA A 151 0.25 -16.54 10.48
C ALA A 151 -0.32 -17.07 9.15
N ASN A 152 -1.05 -16.22 8.40
CA ASN A 152 -1.83 -16.65 7.23
C ASN A 152 -1.31 -16.09 5.90
N PHE A 153 -0.58 -14.98 5.93
CA PHE A 153 -0.09 -14.29 4.73
C PHE A 153 1.43 -14.20 4.73
N ALA A 154 2.04 -14.50 3.59
CA ALA A 154 3.49 -14.35 3.44
C ALA A 154 3.91 -12.88 3.33
N HIS A 155 3.04 -12.05 2.77
CA HIS A 155 3.27 -10.61 2.61
C HIS A 155 2.02 -9.83 3.02
N ILE A 156 2.22 -8.76 3.79
CA ILE A 156 1.17 -7.88 4.27
C ILE A 156 1.59 -6.44 3.98
N LEU A 157 0.80 -5.75 3.15
CA LEU A 157 1.00 -4.34 2.83
C LEU A 157 -0.08 -3.52 3.55
N ILE A 158 0.31 -2.51 4.29
CA ILE A 158 -0.62 -1.68 5.08
C ILE A 158 -0.63 -0.27 4.50
N ASP A 159 -1.78 0.15 3.98
CA ASP A 159 -2.01 1.54 3.55
C ASP A 159 -2.37 2.38 4.77
N ALA A 160 -1.43 3.18 5.25
CA ALA A 160 -1.57 4.01 6.44
C ALA A 160 -1.86 5.49 6.10
N PRO A 161 -2.46 6.25 7.04
CA PRO A 161 -2.66 7.68 6.86
C PRO A 161 -1.31 8.43 6.79
N PRO A 162 -1.32 9.73 6.36
CA PRO A 162 -0.10 10.52 6.24
C PRO A 162 0.66 10.68 7.55
N ILE A 163 1.97 10.45 7.52
CA ILE A 163 2.83 10.39 8.71
C ILE A 163 2.95 11.73 9.45
N ASN A 164 2.95 12.86 8.71
CA ASN A 164 3.01 14.18 9.33
C ASN A 164 1.68 14.63 9.93
N ALA A 165 0.57 13.97 9.57
CA ALA A 165 -0.76 14.35 10.01
C ALA A 165 -1.28 13.49 11.17
N TYR A 166 -0.85 12.22 11.25
CA TYR A 166 -1.44 11.26 12.20
C TYR A 166 -0.38 10.32 12.79
N ALA A 167 -0.47 10.10 14.11
CA ALA A 167 0.40 9.16 14.82
C ALA A 167 0.16 7.69 14.42
N ASP A 168 -1.00 7.40 13.84
CA ASP A 168 -1.43 6.05 13.44
C ASP A 168 -0.39 5.37 12.52
N ALA A 169 0.20 6.12 11.58
CA ALA A 169 1.23 5.61 10.68
C ALA A 169 2.49 5.15 11.44
N VAL A 170 2.91 5.91 12.45
CA VAL A 170 4.07 5.59 13.30
C VAL A 170 3.79 4.36 14.15
N LEU A 171 2.60 4.27 14.76
CA LEU A 171 2.18 3.13 15.57
C LEU A 171 2.12 1.84 14.74
N LEU A 172 1.55 1.89 13.53
CA LEU A 172 1.49 0.75 12.61
C LEU A 172 2.90 0.34 12.14
N ALA A 173 3.75 1.31 11.82
CA ALA A 173 5.11 1.03 11.38
C ALA A 173 5.98 0.45 12.50
N GLY A 174 5.68 0.76 13.77
CA GLY A 174 6.37 0.21 14.94
C GLY A 174 6.15 -1.29 15.16
N ILE A 175 5.07 -1.85 14.63
CA ILE A 175 4.76 -3.30 14.68
C ILE A 175 5.04 -4.02 13.35
N ALA A 176 5.45 -3.27 12.33
CA ALA A 176 5.81 -3.78 11.01
C ALA A 176 7.32 -4.03 10.88
N ASP A 177 7.71 -4.67 9.79
CA ASP A 177 9.13 -4.93 9.49
C ASP A 177 9.80 -3.72 8.82
N GLY A 178 9.01 -2.72 8.43
CA GLY A 178 9.48 -1.44 7.94
C GLY A 178 8.44 -0.59 7.24
N LEU A 179 8.87 0.60 6.85
CA LEU A 179 8.06 1.66 6.25
C LEU A 179 8.58 2.03 4.86
N VAL A 180 7.65 2.24 3.92
CA VAL A 180 7.88 2.92 2.64
C VAL A 180 7.20 4.28 2.69
N MET A 181 7.97 5.37 2.53
CA MET A 181 7.42 6.73 2.48
C MET A 181 7.06 7.13 1.05
N ILE A 182 5.91 7.77 0.87
CA ILE A 182 5.47 8.30 -0.42
C ILE A 182 5.57 9.82 -0.41
N VAL A 183 6.41 10.33 -1.29
CA VAL A 183 6.69 11.76 -1.50
C VAL A 183 6.01 12.21 -2.78
N GLU A 184 5.25 13.29 -2.76
CA GLU A 184 4.69 13.88 -3.97
C GLU A 184 5.72 14.81 -4.63
N ALA A 185 6.10 14.50 -5.88
CA ALA A 185 7.03 15.33 -6.64
C ALA A 185 6.47 16.73 -6.85
N ASN A 186 7.32 17.73 -6.74
CA ASN A 186 7.00 19.15 -6.92
C ASN A 186 5.95 19.73 -5.97
N ASN A 187 5.45 18.96 -5.00
CA ASN A 187 4.43 19.39 -4.05
C ASN A 187 4.86 19.21 -2.58
N THR A 188 5.51 18.10 -2.23
CA THR A 188 6.00 17.89 -0.86
C THR A 188 7.21 18.79 -0.58
N PRO A 189 7.12 19.75 0.40
CA PRO A 189 8.27 20.54 0.80
C PRO A 189 9.38 19.68 1.40
N ARG A 190 10.64 20.07 1.19
CA ARG A 190 11.79 19.36 1.76
C ARG A 190 11.70 19.26 3.28
N GLU A 191 11.28 20.32 3.93
CA GLU A 191 11.13 20.41 5.39
C GLU A 191 10.08 19.42 5.91
N ALA A 192 8.99 19.20 5.16
CA ALA A 192 7.98 18.19 5.48
C ALA A 192 8.54 16.78 5.38
N ALA A 193 9.34 16.50 4.33
CA ALA A 193 10.02 15.22 4.18
C ALA A 193 11.06 14.96 5.27
N MET A 194 11.81 15.99 5.66
CA MET A 194 12.79 15.89 6.75
C MET A 194 12.11 15.62 8.09
N ARG A 195 11.01 16.34 8.42
CA ARG A 195 10.23 16.07 9.64
C ARG A 195 9.70 14.63 9.68
N ALA A 196 9.15 14.15 8.57
CA ALA A 196 8.68 12.77 8.49
C ALA A 196 9.81 11.77 8.77
N LYS A 197 11.00 12.03 8.20
CA LYS A 197 12.17 11.19 8.45
C LYS A 197 12.62 11.24 9.92
N GLU A 198 12.67 12.42 10.53
CA GLU A 198 13.01 12.58 11.95
C GLU A 198 12.06 11.80 12.86
N VAL A 199 10.76 11.82 12.58
CA VAL A 199 9.74 11.03 13.31
C VAL A 199 10.01 9.53 13.16
N VAL A 200 10.31 9.05 11.95
CA VAL A 200 10.63 7.64 11.67
C VAL A 200 11.89 7.21 12.42
N ASP A 201 12.95 8.03 12.35
CA ASP A 201 14.23 7.76 13.02
C ASP A 201 14.07 7.75 14.56
N ALA A 202 13.34 8.73 15.11
CA ALA A 202 13.09 8.83 16.56
C ALA A 202 12.27 7.65 17.09
N ALA A 203 11.38 7.10 16.29
CA ALA A 203 10.59 5.92 16.64
C ALA A 203 11.34 4.59 16.40
N GLY A 204 12.58 4.62 15.91
CA GLY A 204 13.37 3.43 15.60
C GLY A 204 12.79 2.59 14.44
N ILE A 205 11.97 3.18 13.59
CA ILE A 205 11.30 2.49 12.49
C ILE A 205 12.28 2.30 11.33
N ARG A 206 12.35 1.08 10.80
CA ARG A 206 13.16 0.77 9.62
C ARG A 206 12.55 1.39 8.35
N LEU A 207 13.19 2.41 7.79
CA LEU A 207 12.83 2.97 6.50
C LEU A 207 13.37 2.06 5.37
N LEU A 208 12.46 1.38 4.64
CA LEU A 208 12.80 0.50 3.52
C LEU A 208 13.07 1.28 2.23
N GLY A 209 12.48 2.47 2.11
CA GLY A 209 12.69 3.35 0.97
C GLY A 209 11.71 4.51 0.90
N ALA A 210 11.93 5.37 -0.09
CA ALA A 210 11.00 6.45 -0.42
C ALA A 210 10.65 6.38 -1.91
N VAL A 211 9.37 6.60 -2.23
CA VAL A 211 8.83 6.65 -3.58
C VAL A 211 8.51 8.09 -3.93
N LEU A 212 9.13 8.61 -4.97
CA LEU A 212 8.76 9.91 -5.55
C LEU A 212 7.62 9.70 -6.55
N ASN A 213 6.40 9.97 -6.09
CA ASN A 213 5.18 9.80 -6.88
C ASN A 213 4.78 11.08 -7.62
N LYS A 214 3.91 10.96 -8.63
CA LYS A 214 3.35 12.05 -9.44
C LYS A 214 4.41 12.93 -10.13
N ARG A 215 5.60 12.37 -10.43
CA ARG A 215 6.62 13.12 -11.15
C ARG A 215 6.14 13.42 -12.56
N THR A 216 6.07 14.68 -12.89
CA THR A 216 5.81 15.16 -14.26
C THR A 216 7.14 15.54 -14.90
N PHE A 217 7.32 15.18 -16.18
CA PHE A 217 8.45 15.63 -16.96
C PHE A 217 8.00 16.84 -17.77
N PRO A 218 8.40 18.08 -17.41
CA PRO A 218 7.97 19.29 -18.12
C PRO A 218 8.53 19.37 -19.54
N ILE A 219 9.60 18.61 -19.81
CA ILE A 219 10.22 18.55 -21.14
C ILE A 219 9.88 17.19 -21.77
N PRO A 220 9.34 17.16 -23.00
CA PRO A 220 9.08 15.92 -23.70
C PRO A 220 10.34 15.06 -23.79
N GLU A 221 10.24 13.77 -23.52
CA GLU A 221 11.38 12.82 -23.49
C GLU A 221 12.21 12.82 -24.79
N ARG A 222 11.57 13.18 -25.91
CA ARG A 222 12.28 13.35 -27.21
C ARG A 222 13.38 14.41 -27.18
N LEU A 223 13.30 15.39 -26.28
CA LEU A 223 14.32 16.41 -26.10
C LEU A 223 15.44 15.94 -25.15
N TYR A 224 15.12 15.08 -24.17
CA TYR A 224 16.16 14.47 -23.31
C TYR A 224 17.05 13.48 -24.04
N ARG A 225 16.57 12.83 -25.12
CA ARG A 225 17.39 11.90 -25.91
C ARG A 225 18.34 12.60 -26.89
N LYS A 226 18.30 13.93 -26.99
CA LYS A 226 19.15 14.73 -27.88
C LYS A 226 20.22 15.54 -27.13
N LEU A 227 20.22 15.48 -25.80
CA LEU A 227 21.23 16.01 -24.90
C LEU A 227 22.14 14.88 -24.40
#